data_3e3e53c31d621f678549ff1d0b981f7d
#
_entry.id   3e3e53c31d621f678549ff1d0b981f7d
#
_cell.length_a   1.000
_cell.length_b   1.000
_cell.length_c   1.000
_cell.angle_alpha   90.00
_cell.angle_beta   90.00
_cell.angle_gamma   90.00
#
_symmetry.space_group_name_H-M   'P 1'
#
loop_
_entity.id
_entity.type
_entity.pdbx_description
1 polymer ?
#
loop_
_entity_poly.entity_id
_entity_poly.type
_entity_poly.pdbx_seq_one_letter_code
_entity_poly.pdbx_strand_id
1 'polypeptide(L)'
;MYAPSWLRRGVPLVALAALAACSTGTDAVDQASGTSQRFVAGSGSQEVYAVGERKAAPNLSGKLLDGGSFELESTRGDVVVLNFWASWCGPCRAEADDLERVHQATKASGVRFLGINVKDTESRAKGFDVKFNITYPSLVDPSQRLALQLKAAPPNAVPATIVIDRDGRIAAVFRKALLDTELQPVVEKIAAEKR
;
A
#
# COMPACT_ATOMS: atom_id res chain seq x y z
N MET A 1 27.34 -85.05 -28.20
CA MET A 1 26.10 -85.13 -29.02
C MET A 1 25.28 -83.91 -28.84
N TYR A 2 25.07 -83.19 -29.90
CA TYR A 2 24.06 -82.16 -30.18
C TYR A 2 23.85 -80.95 -29.21
N ALA A 3 24.31 -79.81 -29.72
CA ALA A 3 23.64 -78.50 -29.50
C ALA A 3 22.30 -78.46 -30.29
N PRO A 4 21.35 -77.58 -29.92
CA PRO A 4 21.19 -76.43 -30.79
C PRO A 4 20.90 -75.10 -30.11
N SER A 5 21.42 -74.14 -30.78
CA SER A 5 21.09 -72.70 -30.81
C SER A 5 19.60 -72.43 -30.91
N TRP A 6 19.10 -71.34 -30.22
CA TRP A 6 18.01 -70.50 -30.70
C TRP A 6 18.02 -69.14 -30.05
N LEU A 7 18.32 -68.23 -30.86
CA LEU A 7 17.71 -66.88 -31.10
C LEU A 7 17.85 -65.77 -30.07
N ARG A 8 18.71 -64.89 -30.49
CA ARG A 8 18.67 -63.44 -30.20
C ARG A 8 17.26 -62.88 -30.44
N ARG A 9 16.69 -62.28 -29.42
CA ARG A 9 15.65 -61.26 -29.59
C ARG A 9 16.05 -60.07 -28.78
N GLY A 10 16.53 -59.06 -29.53
CA GLY A 10 16.78 -57.72 -28.98
C GLY A 10 15.48 -57.06 -28.55
N VAL A 11 15.48 -56.56 -27.33
CA VAL A 11 14.44 -55.68 -26.84
C VAL A 11 14.95 -54.26 -27.05
N PRO A 12 14.26 -53.42 -27.82
CA PRO A 12 14.65 -52.01 -27.92
C PRO A 12 14.38 -51.29 -26.60
N LEU A 13 15.41 -50.71 -26.01
CA LEU A 13 15.28 -49.74 -24.94
C LEU A 13 14.60 -48.49 -25.50
N VAL A 14 13.33 -48.31 -25.17
CA VAL A 14 12.65 -47.05 -25.37
C VAL A 14 13.10 -46.11 -24.25
N ALA A 15 14.02 -45.24 -24.59
CA ALA A 15 14.39 -44.12 -23.69
C ALA A 15 13.22 -43.13 -23.61
N LEU A 16 12.47 -43.16 -22.49
CA LEU A 16 11.54 -42.09 -22.15
C LEU A 16 12.35 -40.87 -21.71
N ALA A 17 12.52 -39.91 -22.62
CA ALA A 17 13.01 -38.60 -22.27
C ALA A 17 11.88 -37.86 -21.54
N ALA A 18 11.95 -37.83 -20.21
CA ALA A 18 11.10 -36.96 -19.39
C ALA A 18 11.54 -35.51 -19.62
N LEU A 19 10.78 -34.77 -20.40
CA LEU A 19 10.89 -33.30 -20.51
C LEU A 19 10.46 -32.68 -19.19
N ALA A 20 11.43 -32.38 -18.34
CA ALA A 20 11.23 -31.49 -17.19
C ALA A 20 11.07 -30.07 -17.73
N ALA A 21 9.83 -29.67 -18.01
CA ALA A 21 9.47 -28.29 -18.25
C ALA A 21 9.54 -27.56 -16.89
N CYS A 22 10.68 -26.96 -16.54
CA CYS A 22 10.78 -25.94 -15.52
C CYS A 22 10.10 -24.69 -16.07
N SER A 23 8.82 -24.56 -15.81
CA SER A 23 8.12 -23.29 -15.91
C SER A 23 8.61 -22.40 -14.76
N THR A 24 9.54 -21.51 -15.04
CA THR A 24 9.85 -20.38 -14.17
C THR A 24 8.75 -19.34 -14.33
N GLY A 25 7.56 -19.66 -13.84
CA GLY A 25 6.50 -18.69 -13.66
C GLY A 25 6.81 -17.88 -12.42
N THR A 26 7.01 -16.58 -12.60
CA THR A 26 7.16 -15.60 -11.52
C THR A 26 5.86 -15.34 -10.74
N ASP A 27 4.85 -16.21 -10.91
CA ASP A 27 3.54 -16.12 -10.27
C ASP A 27 3.32 -17.20 -9.21
N ALA A 28 4.40 -17.60 -8.49
CA ALA A 28 4.25 -18.45 -7.34
C ALA A 28 3.53 -17.69 -6.20
N VAL A 29 2.22 -17.74 -6.22
CA VAL A 29 1.40 -17.34 -5.09
C VAL A 29 1.64 -18.36 -3.99
N ASP A 30 2.30 -17.93 -2.93
CA ASP A 30 2.55 -18.76 -1.75
C ASP A 30 1.22 -19.12 -1.07
N GLN A 31 0.72 -20.34 -1.31
CA GLN A 31 -0.55 -20.85 -0.78
C GLN A 31 -0.43 -21.43 0.64
N ALA A 32 0.64 -21.09 1.36
CA ALA A 32 0.96 -21.70 2.63
C ALA A 32 0.48 -20.90 3.86
N SER A 33 -0.72 -20.31 3.85
CA SER A 33 -1.40 -20.00 5.11
C SER A 33 -2.88 -19.70 4.86
N GLY A 34 -3.73 -20.60 5.35
CA GLY A 34 -5.18 -20.54 5.25
C GLY A 34 -5.80 -19.43 6.09
N THR A 35 -5.67 -18.20 5.66
CA THR A 35 -6.55 -17.10 6.00
C THR A 35 -6.82 -16.33 4.73
N SER A 36 -8.08 -16.29 4.32
CA SER A 36 -8.59 -15.68 3.09
C SER A 36 -8.50 -14.14 3.09
N GLN A 37 -7.33 -13.61 3.42
CA GLN A 37 -7.00 -12.20 3.24
C GLN A 37 -6.11 -12.11 2.00
N ARG A 38 -6.73 -11.85 0.84
CA ARG A 38 -6.01 -11.47 -0.37
C ARG A 38 -5.25 -10.17 -0.09
N PHE A 39 -4.03 -10.32 0.38
CA PHE A 39 -3.08 -9.23 0.43
C PHE A 39 -2.59 -9.01 -1.00
N VAL A 40 -3.09 -8.00 -1.66
CA VAL A 40 -2.51 -7.50 -2.90
C VAL A 40 -1.42 -6.52 -2.48
N ALA A 41 -0.16 -6.90 -2.60
CA ALA A 41 0.95 -5.97 -2.44
C ALA A 41 0.71 -4.79 -3.39
N GLY A 42 0.96 -3.56 -2.93
CA GLY A 42 0.85 -2.37 -3.76
C GLY A 42 1.67 -2.55 -5.04
N SER A 43 1.20 -2.00 -6.15
CA SER A 43 1.84 -2.13 -7.48
C SER A 43 3.27 -1.56 -7.56
N GLY A 44 3.77 -0.99 -6.46
CA GLY A 44 5.06 -0.28 -6.42
C GLY A 44 5.06 1.03 -7.20
N SER A 45 3.91 1.47 -7.70
CA SER A 45 3.80 2.68 -8.52
C SER A 45 3.86 3.95 -7.68
N GLN A 46 4.49 4.95 -8.26
CA GLN A 46 4.56 6.31 -7.74
C GLN A 46 4.18 7.28 -8.87
N GLU A 47 3.30 8.22 -8.56
CA GLU A 47 2.85 9.25 -9.49
C GLU A 47 2.95 10.61 -8.79
N VAL A 48 3.60 11.59 -9.41
CA VAL A 48 3.65 12.99 -8.94
C VAL A 48 3.14 13.87 -10.06
N TYR A 49 2.07 14.59 -9.81
CA TYR A 49 1.36 15.39 -10.83
C TYR A 49 1.85 16.83 -10.87
N ALA A 50 2.06 17.36 -12.07
CA ALA A 50 2.26 18.78 -12.26
C ALA A 50 1.01 19.56 -11.82
N VAL A 51 1.17 20.82 -11.38
CA VAL A 51 0.09 21.64 -10.80
C VAL A 51 -1.15 21.69 -11.71
N GLY A 52 -0.95 21.79 -13.04
CA GLY A 52 -2.06 21.84 -14.01
C GLY A 52 -2.78 20.51 -14.28
N GLU A 53 -2.22 19.40 -13.82
CA GLU A 53 -2.76 18.04 -14.06
C GLU A 53 -3.50 17.48 -12.83
N ARG A 54 -3.41 18.18 -11.69
CA ARG A 54 -4.00 17.73 -10.42
C ARG A 54 -5.51 17.77 -10.46
N LYS A 55 -6.13 16.68 -10.05
CA LYS A 55 -7.59 16.55 -9.90
C LYS A 55 -7.99 16.84 -8.47
N ALA A 56 -9.17 17.44 -8.28
CA ALA A 56 -9.73 17.67 -6.95
C ALA A 56 -9.88 16.36 -6.19
N ALA A 57 -9.46 16.36 -4.92
CA ALA A 57 -9.79 15.28 -4.00
C ALA A 57 -11.27 15.39 -3.58
N PRO A 58 -11.98 14.26 -3.40
CA PRO A 58 -13.31 14.29 -2.80
C PRO A 58 -13.23 14.76 -1.35
N ASN A 59 -14.30 15.35 -0.85
CA ASN A 59 -14.39 15.65 0.57
C ASN A 59 -14.58 14.35 1.36
N LEU A 60 -13.54 13.94 2.09
CA LEU A 60 -13.56 12.78 2.96
C LEU A 60 -13.89 13.23 4.38
N SER A 61 -14.87 12.58 4.99
CA SER A 61 -15.23 12.85 6.38
C SER A 61 -15.56 11.54 7.11
N GLY A 62 -15.33 11.53 8.42
CA GLY A 62 -15.60 10.34 9.22
C GLY A 62 -15.21 10.47 10.67
N LYS A 63 -15.41 9.39 11.41
CA LYS A 63 -15.04 9.25 12.81
C LYS A 63 -13.53 9.02 12.94
N LEU A 64 -12.90 9.70 13.87
CA LEU A 64 -11.51 9.46 14.26
C LEU A 64 -11.39 8.30 15.24
N LEU A 65 -10.24 7.65 15.21
CA LEU A 65 -9.90 6.49 16.06
C LEU A 65 -9.82 6.85 17.54
N ASP A 66 -9.40 8.08 17.86
CA ASP A 66 -9.33 8.64 19.22
C ASP A 66 -10.65 9.25 19.70
N GLY A 67 -11.68 9.27 18.86
CA GLY A 67 -12.95 9.96 19.06
C GLY A 67 -13.03 11.27 18.30
N GLY A 68 -14.24 11.83 18.22
CA GLY A 68 -14.48 13.01 17.41
C GLY A 68 -14.66 12.71 15.91
N SER A 69 -14.58 13.73 15.09
CA SER A 69 -14.77 13.64 13.63
C SER A 69 -13.77 14.51 12.89
N PHE A 70 -13.51 14.16 11.66
CA PHE A 70 -12.65 14.91 10.76
C PHE A 70 -13.36 15.12 9.42
N GLU A 71 -13.08 16.25 8.80
CA GLU A 71 -13.55 16.62 7.47
C GLU A 71 -12.39 17.21 6.68
N LEU A 72 -12.07 16.62 5.52
CA LEU A 72 -10.93 17.04 4.70
C LEU A 72 -11.05 18.48 4.20
N GLU A 73 -12.28 18.94 3.93
CA GLU A 73 -12.54 20.33 3.50
C GLU A 73 -12.05 21.35 4.52
N SER A 74 -12.07 21.02 5.82
CA SER A 74 -11.59 21.90 6.89
C SER A 74 -10.08 22.16 6.88
N THR A 75 -9.33 21.40 6.05
CA THR A 75 -7.87 21.51 5.94
C THR A 75 -7.41 22.37 4.76
N ARG A 76 -8.33 23.05 4.09
CA ARG A 76 -7.96 23.94 2.98
C ARG A 76 -6.91 24.95 3.41
N GLY A 77 -5.84 25.04 2.65
CA GLY A 77 -4.68 25.87 2.99
C GLY A 77 -3.49 25.08 3.54
N ASP A 78 -3.71 23.86 4.00
CA ASP A 78 -2.65 22.94 4.38
C ASP A 78 -2.40 21.90 3.26
N VAL A 79 -1.20 21.35 3.22
CA VAL A 79 -0.92 20.12 2.48
C VAL A 79 -1.37 18.94 3.34
N VAL A 80 -2.09 17.98 2.77
CA VAL A 80 -2.57 16.81 3.52
C VAL A 80 -1.96 15.52 2.98
N VAL A 81 -1.35 14.75 3.84
CA VAL A 81 -0.84 13.41 3.56
C VAL A 81 -1.85 12.39 4.10
N LEU A 82 -2.56 11.72 3.19
CA LEU A 82 -3.48 10.63 3.52
C LEU A 82 -2.74 9.30 3.41
N ASN A 83 -2.62 8.54 4.50
CA ASN A 83 -2.04 7.19 4.49
C ASN A 83 -3.11 6.15 4.76
N PHE A 84 -3.34 5.25 3.80
CA PHE A 84 -4.23 4.09 3.92
C PHE A 84 -3.47 2.92 4.51
N TRP A 85 -3.92 2.42 5.67
CA TRP A 85 -3.19 1.44 6.44
C TRP A 85 -4.09 0.46 7.19
N ALA A 86 -3.50 -0.63 7.68
CA ALA A 86 -4.15 -1.56 8.61
C ALA A 86 -3.11 -2.17 9.56
N SER A 87 -3.51 -2.52 10.77
CA SER A 87 -2.62 -3.08 11.79
C SER A 87 -2.04 -4.46 11.42
N TRP A 88 -2.75 -5.22 10.62
CA TRP A 88 -2.35 -6.53 10.10
C TRP A 88 -1.42 -6.45 8.88
N CYS A 89 -1.28 -5.28 8.25
CA CYS A 89 -0.48 -5.06 7.05
C CYS A 89 1.02 -5.00 7.39
N GLY A 90 1.79 -5.95 6.94
CA GLY A 90 3.24 -6.02 7.18
C GLY A 90 4.00 -4.79 6.68
N PRO A 91 3.87 -4.41 5.39
CA PRO A 91 4.50 -3.21 4.85
C PRO A 91 4.07 -1.90 5.53
N CYS A 92 2.79 -1.77 5.99
CA CYS A 92 2.35 -0.60 6.75
C CYS A 92 3.10 -0.47 8.10
N ARG A 93 3.44 -1.61 8.70
CA ARG A 93 4.24 -1.64 9.94
C ARG A 93 5.69 -1.26 9.68
N ALA A 94 6.20 -1.55 8.50
CA ALA A 94 7.56 -1.20 8.11
C ALA A 94 7.72 0.31 7.85
N GLU A 95 6.70 0.99 7.31
CA GLU A 95 6.75 2.44 7.01
C GLU A 95 6.33 3.34 8.17
N ALA A 96 5.76 2.78 9.26
CA ALA A 96 5.12 3.56 10.32
C ALA A 96 6.03 4.62 10.94
N ASP A 97 7.25 4.23 11.31
CA ASP A 97 8.24 5.14 11.91
C ASP A 97 8.72 6.20 10.90
N ASP A 98 8.79 5.84 9.60
CA ASP A 98 9.18 6.77 8.53
C ASP A 98 8.11 7.85 8.35
N LEU A 99 6.85 7.46 8.30
CA LEU A 99 5.72 8.41 8.18
C LEU A 99 5.64 9.35 9.38
N GLU A 100 5.82 8.82 10.59
CA GLU A 100 5.83 9.63 11.80
C GLU A 100 6.99 10.64 11.78
N ARG A 101 8.20 10.25 11.34
CA ARG A 101 9.32 11.20 11.18
C ARG A 101 8.99 12.32 10.21
N VAL A 102 8.40 12.01 9.04
CA VAL A 102 7.99 13.04 8.07
C VAL A 102 6.92 13.95 8.65
N HIS A 103 5.93 13.38 9.38
CA HIS A 103 4.92 14.18 10.08
C HIS A 103 5.57 15.18 11.01
N GLN A 104 6.44 14.74 11.90
CA GLN A 104 7.10 15.61 12.87
C GLN A 104 7.97 16.68 12.19
N ALA A 105 8.69 16.33 11.11
CA ALA A 105 9.54 17.25 10.37
C ALA A 105 8.75 18.34 9.63
N THR A 106 7.52 18.05 9.16
CA THR A 106 6.80 18.90 8.21
C THR A 106 5.58 19.62 8.81
N LYS A 107 5.10 19.23 10.01
CA LYS A 107 3.89 19.82 10.62
C LYS A 107 3.96 21.33 10.82
N ALA A 108 5.13 21.89 11.12
CA ALA A 108 5.33 23.33 11.27
C ALA A 108 5.23 24.10 9.93
N SER A 109 5.33 23.41 8.79
CA SER A 109 5.25 23.98 7.44
C SER A 109 3.83 23.93 6.86
N GLY A 110 2.81 23.65 7.70
CA GLY A 110 1.42 23.53 7.25
C GLY A 110 1.17 22.23 6.48
N VAL A 111 1.78 21.15 6.93
CA VAL A 111 1.50 19.79 6.46
C VAL A 111 0.76 19.03 7.55
N ARG A 112 -0.35 18.42 7.18
CA ARG A 112 -1.14 17.55 8.05
C ARG A 112 -1.07 16.12 7.60
N PHE A 113 -0.89 15.20 8.54
CA PHE A 113 -1.02 13.77 8.29
C PHE A 113 -2.38 13.27 8.78
N LEU A 114 -2.99 12.37 8.03
CA LEU A 114 -4.21 11.67 8.38
C LEU A 114 -4.10 10.22 7.93
N GLY A 115 -4.17 9.30 8.88
CA GLY A 115 -4.33 7.89 8.59
C GLY A 115 -5.77 7.58 8.16
N ILE A 116 -5.96 6.57 7.34
CA ILE A 116 -7.26 5.97 7.04
C ILE A 116 -7.12 4.48 7.31
N ASN A 117 -7.61 4.06 8.47
CA ASN A 117 -7.53 2.67 8.91
C ASN A 117 -8.64 1.85 8.25
N VAL A 118 -8.26 0.87 7.42
CA VAL A 118 -9.18 0.08 6.62
C VAL A 118 -9.19 -1.40 7.03
N LYS A 119 -10.35 -2.05 6.94
CA LYS A 119 -10.51 -3.50 7.20
C LYS A 119 -9.88 -3.96 8.52
N ASP A 120 -10.05 -3.18 9.56
CA ASP A 120 -9.44 -3.41 10.86
C ASP A 120 -10.46 -3.24 12.00
N THR A 121 -10.06 -3.56 13.21
CA THR A 121 -10.82 -3.24 14.42
C THR A 121 -10.20 -2.05 15.13
N GLU A 122 -11.02 -1.20 15.76
CA GLU A 122 -10.54 -0.03 16.51
C GLU A 122 -9.50 -0.41 17.58
N SER A 123 -9.68 -1.54 18.26
CA SER A 123 -8.74 -2.01 19.27
C SER A 123 -7.36 -2.33 18.71
N ARG A 124 -7.28 -3.01 17.55
CA ARG A 124 -6.01 -3.32 16.89
C ARG A 124 -5.35 -2.08 16.32
N ALA A 125 -6.16 -1.19 15.74
CA ALA A 125 -5.68 0.09 15.23
C ALA A 125 -5.06 0.95 16.34
N LYS A 126 -5.73 1.09 17.49
CA LYS A 126 -5.17 1.78 18.67
C LYS A 126 -3.89 1.13 19.19
N GLY A 127 -3.83 -0.21 19.19
CA GLY A 127 -2.61 -0.94 19.56
C GLY A 127 -1.44 -0.68 18.60
N PHE A 128 -1.73 -0.45 17.32
CA PHE A 128 -0.74 -0.05 16.32
C PHE A 128 -0.20 1.36 16.62
N ASP A 129 -1.08 2.35 16.84
CA ASP A 129 -0.67 3.72 17.15
C ASP A 129 0.22 3.79 18.38
N VAL A 130 -0.15 3.07 19.44
CA VAL A 130 0.67 2.96 20.67
C VAL A 130 2.02 2.32 20.37
N LYS A 131 2.05 1.23 19.61
CA LYS A 131 3.28 0.47 19.33
C LYS A 131 4.30 1.27 18.52
N PHE A 132 3.83 2.04 17.54
CA PHE A 132 4.66 2.82 16.62
C PHE A 132 4.72 4.30 16.98
N ASN A 133 4.20 4.70 18.15
CA ASN A 133 4.16 6.09 18.62
C ASN A 133 3.58 7.07 17.59
N ILE A 134 2.52 6.65 16.87
CA ILE A 134 1.85 7.48 15.87
C ILE A 134 1.13 8.62 16.58
N THR A 135 1.41 9.87 16.18
CA THR A 135 0.86 11.07 16.79
C THR A 135 -0.15 11.81 15.90
N TYR A 136 -0.25 11.45 14.62
CA TYR A 136 -1.29 12.00 13.75
C TYR A 136 -2.58 11.17 13.82
N PRO A 137 -3.76 11.81 13.64
CA PRO A 137 -5.05 11.15 13.76
C PRO A 137 -5.30 10.17 12.61
N SER A 138 -6.17 9.18 12.85
CA SER A 138 -6.66 8.26 11.83
C SER A 138 -8.18 8.20 11.77
N LEU A 139 -8.76 8.23 10.56
CA LEU A 139 -10.15 7.92 10.28
C LEU A 139 -10.38 6.41 10.34
N VAL A 140 -11.55 5.99 10.81
CA VAL A 140 -11.99 4.59 10.87
C VAL A 140 -12.82 4.27 9.63
N ASP A 141 -12.30 3.41 8.75
CA ASP A 141 -12.98 3.00 7.50
C ASP A 141 -12.96 1.46 7.31
N PRO A 142 -13.62 0.68 8.18
CA PRO A 142 -13.60 -0.77 8.13
C PRO A 142 -14.20 -1.35 6.83
N SER A 143 -15.06 -0.60 6.18
CA SER A 143 -15.74 -0.98 4.93
C SER A 143 -15.08 -0.41 3.66
N GLN A 144 -13.99 0.33 3.78
CA GLN A 144 -13.27 1.00 2.68
C GLN A 144 -14.11 2.01 1.88
N ARG A 145 -15.14 2.60 2.48
CA ARG A 145 -16.01 3.57 1.83
C ARG A 145 -15.27 4.86 1.43
N LEU A 146 -14.34 5.30 2.25
CA LEU A 146 -13.53 6.49 1.97
C LEU A 146 -12.54 6.20 0.82
N ALA A 147 -11.92 5.03 0.81
CA ALA A 147 -11.06 4.59 -0.28
C ALA A 147 -11.80 4.57 -1.63
N LEU A 148 -13.06 4.11 -1.66
CA LEU A 148 -13.90 4.07 -2.87
C LEU A 148 -14.27 5.45 -3.42
N GLN A 149 -14.22 6.50 -2.61
CA GLN A 149 -14.49 7.87 -3.07
C GLN A 149 -13.33 8.47 -3.88
N LEU A 150 -12.12 7.98 -3.68
CA LEU A 150 -10.89 8.45 -4.36
C LEU A 150 -10.75 7.89 -5.77
N LYS A 151 -11.75 8.09 -6.62
CA LYS A 151 -11.80 7.54 -8.00
C LYS A 151 -10.61 7.99 -8.87
N ALA A 152 -10.08 9.20 -8.64
CA ALA A 152 -8.96 9.74 -9.40
C ALA A 152 -7.60 9.14 -8.98
N ALA A 153 -7.51 8.61 -7.77
CA ALA A 153 -6.30 8.02 -7.19
C ALA A 153 -6.70 6.87 -6.24
N PRO A 154 -7.30 5.78 -6.74
CA PRO A 154 -7.80 4.72 -5.88
C PRO A 154 -6.66 4.04 -5.12
N PRO A 155 -6.73 3.97 -3.78
CA PRO A 155 -5.83 3.14 -2.98
C PRO A 155 -6.28 1.67 -3.10
N ASN A 156 -5.83 1.00 -4.14
CA ASN A 156 -6.24 -0.37 -4.47
C ASN A 156 -5.75 -1.41 -3.46
N ALA A 157 -4.77 -1.04 -2.65
CA ALA A 157 -4.14 -1.89 -1.64
C ALA A 157 -3.62 -1.03 -0.49
N VAL A 158 -3.19 -1.66 0.60
CA VAL A 158 -2.44 -1.01 1.68
C VAL A 158 -1.00 -1.55 1.70
N PRO A 159 -0.02 -0.69 1.95
CA PRO A 159 -0.16 0.75 2.15
C PRO A 159 -0.34 1.53 0.86
N ALA A 160 -1.03 2.66 0.96
CA ALA A 160 -1.07 3.66 -0.09
C ALA A 160 -1.05 5.05 0.55
N THR A 161 -0.28 5.97 -0.03
CA THR A 161 -0.20 7.34 0.46
C THR A 161 -0.57 8.32 -0.65
N ILE A 162 -1.42 9.27 -0.35
CA ILE A 162 -1.89 10.31 -1.26
C ILE A 162 -1.53 11.65 -0.66
N VAL A 163 -0.86 12.50 -1.43
CA VAL A 163 -0.57 13.88 -1.02
C VAL A 163 -1.53 14.82 -1.72
N ILE A 164 -2.21 15.65 -0.95
CA ILE A 164 -3.17 16.65 -1.41
C ILE A 164 -2.55 18.02 -1.20
N ASP A 165 -2.61 18.88 -2.21
CA ASP A 165 -2.08 20.23 -2.17
C ASP A 165 -3.01 21.20 -1.37
N ARG A 166 -2.54 22.42 -1.15
CA ARG A 166 -3.26 23.46 -0.40
C ARG A 166 -4.62 23.85 -0.99
N ASP A 167 -4.83 23.59 -2.30
CA ASP A 167 -6.09 23.82 -3.01
C ASP A 167 -7.01 22.59 -2.97
N GLY A 168 -6.60 21.52 -2.26
CA GLY A 168 -7.36 20.28 -2.13
C GLY A 168 -7.32 19.41 -3.37
N ARG A 169 -6.24 19.46 -4.15
CA ARG A 169 -6.04 18.64 -5.34
C ARG A 169 -5.01 17.55 -5.08
N ILE A 170 -5.19 16.40 -5.68
CA ILE A 170 -4.27 15.27 -5.57
C ILE A 170 -2.97 15.62 -6.29
N ALA A 171 -1.87 15.75 -5.53
CA ALA A 171 -0.56 16.13 -6.02
C ALA A 171 0.39 14.95 -6.20
N ALA A 172 0.29 13.92 -5.35
CA ALA A 172 1.08 12.71 -5.52
C ALA A 172 0.31 11.47 -5.00
N VAL A 173 0.65 10.30 -5.55
CA VAL A 173 0.09 9.00 -5.17
C VAL A 173 1.21 7.98 -5.11
N PHE A 174 1.29 7.25 -4.00
CA PHE A 174 2.23 6.16 -3.78
C PHE A 174 1.46 4.89 -3.42
N ARG A 175 1.75 3.78 -4.10
CA ARG A 175 1.10 2.48 -3.84
C ARG A 175 2.13 1.44 -3.41
N LYS A 176 2.93 1.83 -2.41
CA LYS A 176 4.01 1.03 -1.80
C LYS A 176 4.28 1.53 -0.39
N ALA A 177 5.01 0.75 0.40
CA ALA A 177 5.61 1.27 1.64
C ALA A 177 6.64 2.35 1.32
N LEU A 178 6.68 3.40 2.13
CA LEU A 178 7.53 4.56 1.92
C LEU A 178 8.59 4.69 3.01
N LEU A 179 9.78 5.12 2.59
CA LEU A 179 10.79 5.64 3.48
C LEU A 179 10.61 7.16 3.63
N ASP A 180 11.07 7.71 4.75
CA ASP A 180 11.11 9.16 4.97
C ASP A 180 11.86 9.90 3.87
N THR A 181 12.99 9.33 3.41
CA THR A 181 13.83 9.87 2.33
C THR A 181 13.11 9.93 0.97
N GLU A 182 12.04 9.16 0.78
CA GLU A 182 11.22 9.19 -0.43
C GLU A 182 10.06 10.18 -0.32
N LEU A 183 9.36 10.19 0.83
CA LEU A 183 8.15 10.98 1.01
C LEU A 183 8.45 12.45 1.33
N GLN A 184 9.39 12.72 2.24
CA GLN A 184 9.66 14.05 2.75
C GLN A 184 9.99 15.07 1.65
N PRO A 185 10.90 14.79 0.69
CA PRO A 185 11.21 15.75 -0.38
C PRO A 185 10.01 16.10 -1.25
N VAL A 186 9.09 15.15 -1.48
CA VAL A 186 7.87 15.38 -2.26
C VAL A 186 6.90 16.26 -1.49
N VAL A 187 6.68 15.99 -0.22
CA VAL A 187 5.79 16.76 0.65
C VAL A 187 6.30 18.20 0.82
N GLU A 188 7.58 18.37 1.10
CA GLU A 188 8.21 19.69 1.24
C GLU A 188 8.12 20.51 -0.05
N LYS A 189 8.36 19.88 -1.21
CA LYS A 189 8.21 20.54 -2.51
C LYS A 189 6.80 21.05 -2.73
N ILE A 190 5.77 20.22 -2.44
CA ILE A 190 4.36 20.60 -2.59
C ILE A 190 4.01 21.70 -1.56
N ALA A 191 4.53 21.61 -0.34
CA ALA A 191 4.29 22.61 0.71
C ALA A 191 4.92 23.97 0.38
N ALA A 192 6.01 24.01 -0.37
CA ALA A 192 6.70 25.22 -0.83
C ALA A 192 6.04 25.88 -2.04
N GLU A 193 5.07 25.24 -2.70
CA GLU A 193 4.37 25.83 -3.84
C GLU A 193 3.57 27.06 -3.43
N LYS A 194 3.69 28.13 -4.22
CA LYS A 194 2.89 29.35 -4.03
C LYS A 194 1.45 29.09 -4.49
N ARG A 195 0.50 29.65 -3.77
CA ARG A 195 -0.90 29.74 -4.19
C ARG A 195 -1.06 30.65 -5.38
#